data_842985ec54b84bcce71fc18791cf9cf6
#
_entry.id   842985ec54b84bcce71fc18791cf9cf6
#
_cell.length_a   1.000
_cell.length_b   1.000
_cell.length_c   1.000
_cell.angle_alpha   90.00
_cell.angle_beta   90.00
_cell.angle_gamma   90.00
#
_symmetry.space_group_name_H-M   'P 1'
#
loop_
_entity.id
_entity.type
_entity.pdbx_description
1 polymer ?
#
loop_
_entity_poly.entity_id
_entity_poly.type
_entity_poly.pdbx_seq_one_letter_code
_entity_poly.pdbx_strand_id
1 'polypeptide(L)'
;MLKKFFFKLILVIRSIFSVFYINILILLSRVKNKKIFFFYYPRKLTTKNHTFYIEDLFESFLSEATIIYGHEAHHLELGKNYIYIKENFFKFILSVDIFISTSVCDKFITNSKKIYLNHHIYDSPMVNFEKEKHLCKRLSSYDVVFIASQNLIKFYNNMFKRHDHNIGIKMPILKEIGYPKFDFLEKKIKNLNINNKKCILISPTNISSHPKFSLMNDLVELIKELIHKTDFDIIYRPHPSNRHDPKILEIRDMFLEEKKFYYDTSEDYTEVFSKSFCMIADHSDTAYMFSFLTMCPIVFYSNKNLENFINSKEEQIKSYDYKNLNYFINRDKIGMIVRDLSSISEKILTLNTKYKEYSPSILKLRSEIKYLGRSKEKFEEEVKKIL
;
A
#
# COMPACT_ATOMS: atom_id res chain seq x y z
N MET A 1 16.11 30.39 -4.07
CA MET A 1 16.66 29.93 -2.78
C MET A 1 15.85 30.44 -1.59
N LEU A 2 15.55 31.73 -1.51
CA LEU A 2 14.81 32.38 -0.39
C LEU A 2 13.43 31.76 -0.13
N LYS A 3 12.59 31.54 -1.17
CA LYS A 3 11.25 30.92 -1.01
C LYS A 3 11.32 29.51 -0.39
N LYS A 4 12.30 28.69 -0.75
CA LYS A 4 12.50 27.36 -0.16
C LYS A 4 12.93 27.44 1.31
N PHE A 5 13.73 28.46 1.67
CA PHE A 5 14.16 28.68 3.04
C PHE A 5 12.96 29.10 3.92
N PHE A 6 12.19 30.11 3.50
CA PHE A 6 10.99 30.54 4.22
C PHE A 6 9.97 29.42 4.38
N PHE A 7 9.75 28.62 3.34
CA PHE A 7 8.85 27.48 3.44
C PHE A 7 9.33 26.44 4.48
N LYS A 8 10.62 26.13 4.51
CA LYS A 8 11.18 25.23 5.54
C LYS A 8 11.02 25.79 6.95
N LEU A 9 11.23 27.11 7.11
CA LEU A 9 11.07 27.80 8.40
C LEU A 9 9.62 27.72 8.90
N ILE A 10 8.64 27.96 8.02
CA ILE A 10 7.21 27.83 8.36
C ILE A 10 6.90 26.42 8.86
N LEU A 11 7.43 25.38 8.23
CA LEU A 11 7.20 23.99 8.62
C LEU A 11 7.85 23.65 9.99
N VAL A 12 8.98 24.28 10.32
CA VAL A 12 9.60 24.14 11.64
C VAL A 12 8.73 24.80 12.70
N ILE A 13 8.32 26.05 12.47
CA ILE A 13 7.43 26.80 13.38
C ILE A 13 6.12 26.01 13.60
N ARG A 14 5.50 25.54 12.53
CA ARG A 14 4.29 24.71 12.61
C ARG A 14 4.52 23.46 13.48
N SER A 15 5.66 22.77 13.34
CA SER A 15 5.98 21.60 14.16
C SER A 15 6.17 21.96 15.64
N ILE A 16 6.73 23.13 15.97
CA ILE A 16 6.86 23.61 17.37
C ILE A 16 5.47 23.81 18.00
N PHE A 17 4.57 24.50 17.31
CA PHE A 17 3.19 24.67 17.78
C PHE A 17 2.46 23.32 17.94
N SER A 18 2.69 22.40 17.01
CA SER A 18 2.14 21.06 17.08
C SER A 18 2.61 20.28 18.30
N VAL A 19 3.90 20.36 18.64
CA VAL A 19 4.43 19.74 19.87
C VAL A 19 3.72 20.28 21.11
N PHE A 20 3.59 21.62 21.21
CA PHE A 20 2.91 22.24 22.35
C PHE A 20 1.46 21.76 22.45
N TYR A 21 0.72 21.79 21.35
CA TYR A 21 -0.67 21.34 21.30
C TYR A 21 -0.82 19.84 21.64
N ILE A 22 0.04 18.99 21.08
CA ILE A 22 0.05 17.55 21.37
C ILE A 22 0.30 17.30 22.87
N ASN A 23 1.26 17.99 23.47
CA ASN A 23 1.57 17.84 24.89
C ASN A 23 0.42 18.27 25.79
N ILE A 24 -0.32 19.32 25.42
CA ILE A 24 -1.57 19.70 26.12
C ILE A 24 -2.60 18.57 26.03
N LEU A 25 -2.83 18.00 24.84
CA LEU A 25 -3.75 16.89 24.66
C LEU A 25 -3.36 15.68 25.50
N ILE A 26 -2.07 15.36 25.58
CA ILE A 26 -1.54 14.29 26.42
C ILE A 26 -1.83 14.55 27.90
N LEU A 27 -1.52 15.74 28.40
CA LEU A 27 -1.77 16.09 29.81
C LEU A 27 -3.27 16.02 30.15
N LEU A 28 -4.13 16.62 29.32
CA LEU A 28 -5.59 16.57 29.51
C LEU A 28 -6.14 15.13 29.50
N SER A 29 -5.57 14.27 28.66
CA SER A 29 -5.96 12.88 28.59
C SER A 29 -5.56 12.10 29.83
N ARG A 30 -4.36 12.35 30.36
CA ARG A 30 -3.88 11.75 31.60
C ARG A 30 -4.72 12.14 32.81
N VAL A 31 -5.14 13.41 32.91
CA VAL A 31 -6.06 13.88 33.95
C VAL A 31 -7.38 13.11 33.91
N LYS A 32 -7.80 12.71 32.72
CA LYS A 32 -9.02 11.90 32.50
C LYS A 32 -8.77 10.38 32.60
N ASN A 33 -7.60 9.94 33.01
CA ASN A 33 -7.17 8.53 33.06
C ASN A 33 -7.34 7.78 31.72
N LYS A 34 -7.25 8.49 30.59
CA LYS A 34 -7.30 7.88 29.26
C LYS A 34 -5.94 7.43 28.80
N LYS A 35 -5.88 6.30 28.09
CA LYS A 35 -4.72 5.86 27.31
C LYS A 35 -4.47 6.84 26.16
N ILE A 36 -3.24 6.89 25.67
CA ILE A 36 -2.85 7.82 24.62
C ILE A 36 -2.23 7.04 23.47
N PHE A 37 -2.90 7.07 22.32
CA PHE A 37 -2.41 6.48 21.08
C PHE A 37 -1.98 7.61 20.14
N PHE A 38 -0.79 7.48 19.61
CA PHE A 38 -0.27 8.38 18.60
C PHE A 38 -0.15 7.62 17.28
N PHE A 39 -1.07 7.90 16.36
CA PHE A 39 -0.98 7.42 14.99
C PHE A 39 -0.16 8.39 14.15
N TYR A 40 0.83 7.87 13.41
CA TYR A 40 1.68 8.71 12.58
C TYR A 40 1.85 8.19 11.16
N TYR A 41 1.78 9.11 10.21
CA TYR A 41 2.02 8.84 8.81
C TYR A 41 3.16 9.71 8.23
N PRO A 42 4.35 9.15 7.97
CA PRO A 42 5.54 9.91 7.59
C PRO A 42 5.60 10.33 6.12
N ARG A 43 4.77 9.74 5.24
CA ARG A 43 4.86 9.97 3.79
C ARG A 43 4.14 11.23 3.34
N LYS A 44 4.79 12.00 2.43
CA LYS A 44 4.32 13.31 1.96
C LYS A 44 3.28 13.24 0.85
N LEU A 45 3.24 12.17 0.04
CA LEU A 45 2.51 12.13 -1.23
C LEU A 45 1.37 11.08 -1.32
N THR A 46 1.32 10.13 -0.41
CA THR A 46 0.37 9.00 -0.52
C THR A 46 -0.54 8.86 0.71
N THR A 47 -0.69 9.92 1.46
CA THR A 47 -1.25 9.90 2.83
C THR A 47 -2.69 9.37 2.87
N LYS A 48 -3.58 9.86 2.03
CA LYS A 48 -4.99 9.47 2.09
C LYS A 48 -5.21 7.98 1.78
N ASN A 49 -4.47 7.40 0.84
CA ASN A 49 -4.57 5.97 0.49
C ASN A 49 -4.20 5.01 1.63
N HIS A 50 -3.54 5.52 2.68
CA HIS A 50 -3.11 4.73 3.84
C HIS A 50 -3.78 5.12 5.14
N THR A 51 -4.59 6.16 5.14
CA THR A 51 -5.17 6.73 6.37
C THR A 51 -6.69 6.73 6.40
N PHE A 52 -7.37 6.62 5.27
CA PHE A 52 -8.83 6.76 5.18
C PHE A 52 -9.63 5.73 6.02
N TYR A 53 -9.04 4.60 6.36
CA TYR A 53 -9.65 3.55 7.19
C TYR A 53 -9.22 3.61 8.66
N ILE A 54 -8.28 4.49 9.00
CA ILE A 54 -7.64 4.51 10.32
C ILE A 54 -8.59 5.03 11.40
N GLU A 55 -9.42 6.01 11.08
CA GLU A 55 -10.41 6.52 12.04
C GLU A 55 -11.42 5.44 12.42
N ASP A 56 -11.92 4.68 11.43
CA ASP A 56 -12.78 3.51 11.66
C ASP A 56 -12.08 2.44 12.50
N LEU A 57 -10.79 2.20 12.25
CA LEU A 57 -9.99 1.21 12.98
C LEU A 57 -9.87 1.54 14.48
N PHE A 58 -9.79 2.82 14.83
CA PHE A 58 -9.65 3.26 16.22
C PHE A 58 -10.98 3.60 16.93
N GLU A 59 -12.09 3.53 16.24
CA GLU A 59 -13.41 3.94 16.77
C GLU A 59 -13.74 3.31 18.13
N SER A 60 -13.47 2.02 18.29
CA SER A 60 -13.76 1.28 19.54
C SER A 60 -12.92 1.74 20.74
N PHE A 61 -11.78 2.39 20.50
CA PHE A 61 -10.91 2.88 21.57
C PHE A 61 -11.25 4.29 22.05
N LEU A 62 -12.16 5.03 21.40
CA LEU A 62 -12.44 6.45 21.69
C LEU A 62 -12.99 6.67 23.11
N SER A 63 -13.65 5.67 23.72
CA SER A 63 -14.09 5.72 25.09
C SER A 63 -12.95 5.63 26.10
N GLU A 64 -11.92 4.83 25.81
CA GLU A 64 -10.83 4.46 26.73
C GLU A 64 -9.53 5.20 26.43
N ALA A 65 -9.37 5.70 25.20
CA ALA A 65 -8.15 6.34 24.74
C ALA A 65 -8.38 7.68 24.03
N THR A 66 -7.36 8.53 24.05
CA THR A 66 -7.25 9.70 23.19
C THR A 66 -6.37 9.33 21.99
N ILE A 67 -6.91 9.46 20.79
CA ILE A 67 -6.18 9.18 19.55
C ILE A 67 -5.66 10.50 18.97
N ILE A 68 -4.35 10.61 18.82
CA ILE A 68 -3.68 11.78 18.24
C ILE A 68 -3.16 11.37 16.86
N TYR A 69 -3.61 12.07 15.81
CA TYR A 69 -3.23 11.78 14.43
C TYR A 69 -2.16 12.75 13.97
N GLY A 70 -0.93 12.26 13.76
CA GLY A 70 0.20 13.04 13.25
C GLY A 70 0.54 12.69 11.79
N HIS A 71 1.01 13.70 11.05
CA HIS A 71 1.47 13.47 9.66
C HIS A 71 2.56 14.46 9.23
N GLU A 72 3.28 14.12 8.16
CA GLU A 72 4.31 15.00 7.55
C GLU A 72 3.91 15.54 6.15
N ALA A 73 2.68 15.30 5.70
CA ALA A 73 2.20 15.78 4.41
C ALA A 73 1.91 17.29 4.42
N HIS A 74 2.48 18.05 3.45
CA HIS A 74 2.39 19.50 3.40
C HIS A 74 1.18 20.03 2.64
N HIS A 75 0.64 19.23 1.71
CA HIS A 75 -0.32 19.66 0.71
C HIS A 75 -1.66 18.92 0.79
N LEU A 76 -1.89 18.15 1.85
CA LEU A 76 -3.08 17.34 1.98
C LEU A 76 -3.99 17.88 3.08
N GLU A 77 -5.22 18.14 2.71
CA GLU A 77 -6.32 18.30 3.65
C GLU A 77 -6.70 16.89 4.18
N LEU A 78 -6.06 16.48 5.26
CA LEU A 78 -6.28 15.19 5.92
C LEU A 78 -7.45 15.22 6.91
N GLY A 79 -8.43 16.07 6.70
CA GLY A 79 -9.48 16.25 7.68
C GLY A 79 -9.04 17.11 8.90
N LYS A 80 -10.01 17.53 9.72
CA LYS A 80 -9.78 18.50 10.82
C LYS A 80 -8.94 17.96 11.98
N ASN A 81 -8.72 16.62 12.06
CA ASN A 81 -8.13 15.98 13.23
C ASN A 81 -6.63 15.67 13.09
N TYR A 82 -6.03 15.90 11.92
CA TYR A 82 -4.65 15.55 11.66
C TYR A 82 -3.70 16.73 11.93
N ILE A 83 -2.66 16.49 12.73
CA ILE A 83 -1.68 17.46 13.16
C ILE A 83 -0.40 17.30 12.34
N TYR A 84 0.04 18.38 11.69
CA TYR A 84 1.31 18.37 10.98
C TYR A 84 2.47 18.36 11.96
N ILE A 85 3.35 17.36 11.90
CA ILE A 85 4.56 17.25 12.71
C ILE A 85 5.63 16.43 11.99
N LYS A 86 6.89 16.87 12.11
CA LYS A 86 8.06 16.12 11.60
C LYS A 86 8.60 15.20 12.67
N GLU A 87 9.10 14.04 12.26
CA GLU A 87 9.69 13.02 13.15
C GLU A 87 10.81 13.60 14.05
N ASN A 88 11.57 14.60 13.59
CA ASN A 88 12.63 15.23 14.36
C ASN A 88 12.14 15.91 15.65
N PHE A 89 10.85 16.18 15.76
CA PHE A 89 10.23 16.83 16.91
C PHE A 89 9.66 15.84 17.92
N PHE A 90 9.64 14.55 17.64
CA PHE A 90 9.10 13.54 18.55
C PHE A 90 9.79 13.49 19.90
N LYS A 91 11.08 13.82 19.96
CA LYS A 91 11.84 13.91 21.22
C LYS A 91 11.32 14.98 22.20
N PHE A 92 10.48 15.92 21.74
CA PHE A 92 9.87 16.96 22.55
C PHE A 92 8.41 16.65 22.93
N ILE A 93 7.87 15.53 22.47
CA ILE A 93 6.53 15.05 22.83
C ILE A 93 6.66 14.22 24.10
N LEU A 94 5.73 14.43 25.02
CA LEU A 94 5.56 13.61 26.21
C LEU A 94 5.29 12.15 25.80
N SER A 95 5.61 11.20 26.70
CA SER A 95 5.40 9.79 26.41
C SER A 95 3.92 9.47 26.11
N VAL A 96 3.70 8.56 25.16
CA VAL A 96 2.38 8.02 24.82
C VAL A 96 2.39 6.52 25.10
N ASP A 97 1.21 5.91 25.31
CA ASP A 97 1.15 4.47 25.58
C ASP A 97 1.52 3.68 24.32
N ILE A 98 0.95 4.05 23.18
CA ILE A 98 1.18 3.37 21.90
C ILE A 98 1.50 4.39 20.79
N PHE A 99 2.55 4.08 20.03
CA PHE A 99 2.88 4.74 18.76
C PHE A 99 2.58 3.77 17.61
N ILE A 100 1.71 4.16 16.68
CA ILE A 100 1.31 3.32 15.54
C ILE A 100 1.62 4.04 14.22
N SER A 101 2.15 3.32 13.24
CA SER A 101 2.33 3.85 11.89
C SER A 101 2.02 2.82 10.80
N THR A 102 1.55 3.28 9.65
CA THR A 102 1.32 2.45 8.45
C THR A 102 2.47 2.54 7.43
N SER A 103 3.48 3.31 7.73
CA SER A 103 4.76 3.37 7.01
C SER A 103 5.90 3.36 8.02
N VAL A 104 7.01 2.75 7.64
CA VAL A 104 8.16 2.61 8.54
C VAL A 104 8.76 3.98 8.83
N CYS A 105 8.87 4.32 10.12
CA CYS A 105 9.44 5.55 10.66
C CYS A 105 10.91 5.39 11.02
N ASP A 106 11.65 6.49 11.05
CA ASP A 106 13.05 6.52 11.50
C ASP A 106 13.17 6.99 12.95
N LYS A 107 12.19 7.73 13.47
CA LYS A 107 12.16 8.27 14.83
C LYS A 107 10.81 8.03 15.49
N PHE A 108 10.84 7.97 16.81
CA PHE A 108 9.68 7.61 17.63
C PHE A 108 9.56 8.53 18.84
N ILE A 109 8.35 8.59 19.40
CA ILE A 109 8.13 9.19 20.71
C ILE A 109 8.73 8.27 21.78
N THR A 110 9.47 8.87 22.72
CA THR A 110 10.18 8.13 23.77
C THR A 110 9.19 7.39 24.69
N ASN A 111 9.58 6.21 25.17
CA ASN A 111 8.80 5.40 26.11
C ASN A 111 7.39 5.02 25.60
N SER A 112 7.23 4.79 24.30
CA SER A 112 6.01 4.26 23.71
C SER A 112 6.18 2.80 23.25
N LYS A 113 5.12 2.01 23.27
CA LYS A 113 5.03 0.74 22.52
C LYS A 113 4.86 1.07 21.04
N LYS A 114 5.74 0.54 20.19
CA LYS A 114 5.83 0.90 18.78
C LYS A 114 5.24 -0.21 17.93
N ILE A 115 4.16 0.11 17.22
CA ILE A 115 3.45 -0.82 16.36
C ILE A 115 3.57 -0.36 14.90
N TYR A 116 4.03 -1.24 14.04
CA TYR A 116 3.92 -1.06 12.61
C TYR A 116 2.71 -1.81 12.07
N LEU A 117 1.75 -1.11 11.51
CA LEU A 117 0.62 -1.69 10.79
C LEU A 117 1.02 -1.84 9.33
N ASN A 118 1.37 -3.06 8.93
CA ASN A 118 1.83 -3.35 7.58
C ASN A 118 0.73 -3.04 6.55
N HIS A 119 1.13 -2.45 5.42
CA HIS A 119 0.21 -2.00 4.37
C HIS A 119 0.20 -2.92 3.13
N HIS A 120 0.75 -4.12 3.23
CA HIS A 120 0.72 -5.12 2.18
C HIS A 120 -0.30 -6.21 2.51
N ILE A 121 -1.11 -6.59 1.51
CA ILE A 121 -2.03 -7.72 1.64
C ILE A 121 -1.33 -9.04 1.31
N TYR A 122 -0.32 -8.98 0.43
CA TYR A 122 0.44 -10.12 -0.06
C TYR A 122 1.94 -9.85 0.01
N ASP A 123 2.78 -10.89 -0.17
CA ASP A 123 4.22 -10.68 -0.22
C ASP A 123 4.57 -9.83 -1.46
N SER A 124 5.43 -8.85 -1.27
CA SER A 124 5.86 -7.93 -2.32
C SER A 124 7.35 -8.10 -2.57
N PRO A 125 7.80 -8.25 -3.83
CA PRO A 125 9.20 -8.47 -4.12
C PRO A 125 10.06 -7.27 -3.73
N MET A 126 11.10 -7.55 -2.94
CA MET A 126 12.16 -6.60 -2.63
C MET A 126 13.33 -6.84 -3.59
N VAL A 127 13.66 -5.86 -4.41
CA VAL A 127 14.57 -6.04 -5.56
C VAL A 127 16.04 -5.79 -5.23
N ASN A 128 16.36 -5.50 -3.96
CA ASN A 128 17.74 -5.12 -3.63
C ASN A 128 18.06 -5.50 -2.18
N PHE A 129 19.13 -6.27 -2.01
CA PHE A 129 19.60 -6.74 -0.71
C PHE A 129 19.89 -5.60 0.29
N GLU A 130 20.48 -4.50 -0.16
CA GLU A 130 20.75 -3.35 0.71
C GLU A 130 19.47 -2.64 1.16
N LYS A 131 18.46 -2.53 0.29
CA LYS A 131 17.15 -2.00 0.66
C LYS A 131 16.46 -2.92 1.68
N GLU A 132 16.60 -4.23 1.54
CA GLU A 132 16.08 -5.21 2.48
C GLU A 132 16.74 -5.06 3.85
N LYS A 133 18.08 -5.01 3.90
CA LYS A 133 18.85 -4.76 5.12
C LYS A 133 18.43 -3.46 5.80
N HIS A 134 18.27 -2.39 5.02
CA HIS A 134 17.80 -1.11 5.55
C HIS A 134 16.38 -1.21 6.12
N LEU A 135 15.48 -1.93 5.46
CA LEU A 135 14.12 -2.19 5.97
C LEU A 135 14.15 -3.00 7.27
N CYS A 136 14.94 -4.09 7.34
CA CYS A 136 15.12 -4.88 8.55
C CYS A 136 15.60 -4.01 9.73
N LYS A 137 16.61 -3.17 9.50
CA LYS A 137 17.13 -2.25 10.50
C LYS A 137 16.06 -1.28 11.03
N ARG A 138 15.23 -0.72 10.15
CA ARG A 138 14.14 0.18 10.54
C ARG A 138 13.05 -0.56 11.29
N LEU A 139 12.64 -1.76 10.81
CA LEU A 139 11.63 -2.59 11.46
C LEU A 139 12.07 -3.09 12.85
N SER A 140 13.38 -3.29 13.06
CA SER A 140 13.94 -3.65 14.38
C SER A 140 13.68 -2.59 15.46
N SER A 141 13.30 -1.39 15.09
CA SER A 141 12.93 -0.33 16.01
C SER A 141 11.49 -0.42 16.51
N TYR A 142 10.68 -1.32 15.95
CA TYR A 142 9.31 -1.58 16.39
C TYR A 142 9.26 -2.74 17.38
N ASP A 143 8.33 -2.69 18.32
CA ASP A 143 8.07 -3.80 19.25
C ASP A 143 7.21 -4.87 18.57
N VAL A 144 6.21 -4.44 17.79
CA VAL A 144 5.25 -5.33 17.13
C VAL A 144 5.00 -4.88 15.69
N VAL A 145 4.90 -5.86 14.79
CA VAL A 145 4.44 -5.65 13.41
C VAL A 145 3.15 -6.42 13.18
N PHE A 146 2.09 -5.71 12.88
CA PHE A 146 0.81 -6.30 12.49
C PHE A 146 0.81 -6.60 10.99
N ILE A 147 0.49 -7.83 10.64
CA ILE A 147 0.67 -8.41 9.30
C ILE A 147 -0.63 -9.06 8.84
N ALA A 148 -0.90 -9.03 7.53
CA ALA A 148 -2.13 -9.53 6.96
C ALA A 148 -2.26 -11.07 7.04
N SER A 149 -1.17 -11.83 6.87
CA SER A 149 -1.25 -13.29 6.70
C SER A 149 -0.03 -14.04 7.17
N GLN A 150 -0.18 -15.36 7.37
CA GLN A 150 0.94 -16.27 7.68
C GLN A 150 2.00 -16.31 6.58
N ASN A 151 1.62 -16.11 5.33
CA ASN A 151 2.57 -16.04 4.23
C ASN A 151 3.50 -14.83 4.37
N LEU A 152 2.97 -13.68 4.78
CA LEU A 152 3.79 -12.51 5.11
C LEU A 152 4.66 -12.73 6.35
N ILE A 153 4.19 -13.45 7.37
CA ILE A 153 5.03 -13.82 8.52
C ILE A 153 6.22 -14.65 8.06
N LYS A 154 6.01 -15.67 7.22
CA LYS A 154 7.09 -16.47 6.65
C LYS A 154 8.06 -15.62 5.83
N PHE A 155 7.54 -14.70 5.03
CA PHE A 155 8.35 -13.77 4.24
C PHE A 155 9.26 -12.91 5.13
N TYR A 156 8.71 -12.27 6.18
CA TYR A 156 9.48 -11.45 7.11
C TYR A 156 10.48 -12.29 7.94
N ASN A 157 10.11 -13.48 8.40
CA ASN A 157 11.02 -14.38 9.08
C ASN A 157 12.23 -14.73 8.20
N ASN A 158 12.01 -15.07 6.94
CA ASN A 158 13.09 -15.37 6.01
C ASN A 158 13.95 -14.13 5.72
N MET A 159 13.34 -12.97 5.60
CA MET A 159 14.03 -11.70 5.42
C MET A 159 14.96 -11.40 6.61
N PHE A 160 14.46 -11.50 7.84
CA PHE A 160 15.26 -11.25 9.03
C PHE A 160 16.37 -12.27 9.22
N LYS A 161 16.14 -13.56 8.96
CA LYS A 161 17.17 -14.63 9.00
C LYS A 161 18.36 -14.35 8.08
N ARG A 162 18.14 -13.73 6.90
CA ARG A 162 19.25 -13.37 6.00
C ARG A 162 20.15 -12.26 6.56
N HIS A 163 19.64 -11.51 7.53
CA HIS A 163 20.33 -10.36 8.13
C HIS A 163 20.63 -10.50 9.62
N ASP A 164 20.41 -11.66 10.23
CA ASP A 164 20.56 -11.91 11.69
C ASP A 164 21.99 -11.70 12.20
N HIS A 165 23.00 -11.91 11.32
CA HIS A 165 24.40 -11.65 11.62
C HIS A 165 24.76 -10.15 11.66
N ASN A 166 23.86 -9.25 11.26
CA ASN A 166 24.13 -7.82 11.30
C ASN A 166 23.82 -7.24 12.69
N ILE A 167 24.78 -6.58 13.30
CA ILE A 167 24.62 -5.95 14.61
C ILE A 167 23.48 -4.93 14.58
N GLY A 168 22.59 -5.01 15.57
CA GLY A 168 21.46 -4.09 15.73
C GLY A 168 20.23 -4.43 14.90
N ILE A 169 20.21 -5.57 14.21
CA ILE A 169 19.00 -6.10 13.56
C ILE A 169 18.36 -7.12 14.48
N LYS A 170 17.22 -6.75 15.07
CA LYS A 170 16.38 -7.61 15.90
C LYS A 170 14.99 -7.72 15.28
N MET A 171 14.52 -8.94 15.15
CA MET A 171 13.16 -9.16 14.61
C MET A 171 12.10 -8.70 15.63
N PRO A 172 11.14 -7.85 15.24
CA PRO A 172 10.00 -7.50 16.08
C PRO A 172 9.05 -8.69 16.25
N ILE A 173 8.11 -8.59 17.18
CA ILE A 173 7.03 -9.58 17.30
C ILE A 173 6.11 -9.42 16.09
N LEU A 174 5.93 -10.49 15.33
CA LEU A 174 5.01 -10.52 14.17
C LEU A 174 3.65 -11.07 14.59
N LYS A 175 2.57 -10.35 14.31
CA LYS A 175 1.19 -10.73 14.66
C LYS A 175 0.30 -10.69 13.44
N GLU A 176 -0.36 -11.80 13.15
CA GLU A 176 -1.38 -11.88 12.11
C GLU A 176 -2.69 -11.27 12.60
N ILE A 177 -3.16 -10.24 11.89
CA ILE A 177 -4.42 -9.55 12.22
C ILE A 177 -5.40 -9.46 11.04
N GLY A 178 -5.06 -9.99 9.86
CA GLY A 178 -5.76 -9.69 8.62
C GLY A 178 -5.34 -8.32 8.07
N TYR A 179 -6.22 -7.70 7.27
CA TYR A 179 -5.91 -6.44 6.61
C TYR A 179 -7.05 -5.43 6.74
N PRO A 180 -7.04 -4.55 7.76
CA PRO A 180 -8.14 -3.61 8.05
C PRO A 180 -8.52 -2.72 6.88
N LYS A 181 -7.53 -2.27 6.08
CA LYS A 181 -7.78 -1.52 4.86
C LYS A 181 -8.65 -2.29 3.86
N PHE A 182 -8.40 -3.59 3.73
CA PHE A 182 -9.18 -4.46 2.84
C PHE A 182 -10.63 -4.55 3.30
N ASP A 183 -10.86 -4.80 4.58
CA ASP A 183 -12.21 -4.95 5.16
C ASP A 183 -13.02 -3.67 4.97
N PHE A 184 -12.39 -2.52 5.15
CA PHE A 184 -13.01 -1.21 4.91
C PHE A 184 -13.41 -1.01 3.43
N LEU A 185 -12.49 -1.33 2.50
CA LEU A 185 -12.74 -1.21 1.07
C LEU A 185 -13.80 -2.20 0.56
N GLU A 186 -13.81 -3.42 1.10
CA GLU A 186 -14.80 -4.43 0.74
C GLU A 186 -16.22 -3.98 1.07
N LYS A 187 -16.43 -3.38 2.26
CA LYS A 187 -17.72 -2.79 2.63
C LYS A 187 -18.15 -1.71 1.62
N LYS A 188 -17.22 -0.83 1.24
CA LYS A 188 -17.50 0.22 0.24
C LYS A 188 -17.88 -0.37 -1.13
N ILE A 189 -17.11 -1.32 -1.64
CA ILE A 189 -17.38 -1.93 -2.95
C ILE A 189 -18.73 -2.64 -2.98
N LYS A 190 -19.08 -3.38 -1.92
CA LYS A 190 -20.39 -4.03 -1.80
C LYS A 190 -21.56 -3.05 -1.88
N ASN A 191 -21.37 -1.85 -1.34
CA ASN A 191 -22.42 -0.80 -1.35
C ASN A 191 -22.60 -0.13 -2.72
N LEU A 192 -21.63 -0.23 -3.64
CA LEU A 192 -21.72 0.38 -4.97
C LEU A 192 -22.67 -0.37 -5.93
N ASN A 193 -22.99 -1.65 -5.66
CA ASN A 193 -23.93 -2.46 -6.45
C ASN A 193 -23.70 -2.43 -7.99
N ILE A 194 -22.45 -2.34 -8.42
CA ILE A 194 -22.11 -2.30 -9.86
C ILE A 194 -22.13 -3.72 -10.43
N ASN A 195 -23.16 -4.02 -11.21
CA ASN A 195 -23.37 -5.36 -11.80
C ASN A 195 -22.72 -5.51 -13.19
N ASN A 196 -22.44 -4.42 -13.89
CA ASN A 196 -21.90 -4.44 -15.26
C ASN A 196 -20.48 -3.88 -15.29
N LYS A 197 -19.51 -4.78 -15.45
CA LYS A 197 -18.09 -4.43 -15.52
C LYS A 197 -17.65 -4.37 -16.97
N LYS A 198 -17.37 -3.16 -17.46
CA LYS A 198 -17.01 -2.90 -18.87
C LYS A 198 -15.66 -2.24 -19.07
N CYS A 199 -14.92 -2.01 -17.97
CA CYS A 199 -13.67 -1.29 -18.05
C CYS A 199 -12.46 -2.23 -17.87
N ILE A 200 -11.36 -1.86 -18.52
CA ILE A 200 -10.02 -2.37 -18.28
C ILE A 200 -9.30 -1.35 -17.40
N LEU A 201 -8.81 -1.75 -16.24
CA LEU A 201 -8.01 -0.89 -15.38
C LEU A 201 -6.53 -1.12 -15.61
N ILE A 202 -5.79 -0.09 -16.00
CA ILE A 202 -4.32 -0.12 -16.10
C ILE A 202 -3.74 0.55 -14.86
N SER A 203 -3.03 -0.21 -14.01
CA SER A 203 -2.46 0.29 -12.76
C SER A 203 -1.02 -0.18 -12.57
N PRO A 204 -0.04 0.55 -13.15
CA PRO A 204 1.38 0.21 -13.02
C PRO A 204 1.89 0.48 -11.61
N THR A 205 2.98 -0.19 -11.24
CA THR A 205 3.72 0.10 -10.02
C THR A 205 4.44 1.45 -10.08
N ASN A 206 4.98 1.89 -8.94
CA ASN A 206 5.78 3.11 -8.88
C ASN A 206 7.04 3.00 -9.77
N ILE A 207 7.13 3.83 -10.80
CA ILE A 207 8.21 3.81 -11.79
C ILE A 207 9.59 4.03 -11.15
N SER A 208 9.68 4.86 -10.10
CA SER A 208 10.96 5.11 -9.42
C SER A 208 11.44 3.93 -8.57
N SER A 209 10.57 2.99 -8.22
CA SER A 209 10.95 1.80 -7.47
C SER A 209 11.67 0.78 -8.35
N HIS A 210 11.16 0.55 -9.57
CA HIS A 210 11.64 -0.50 -10.47
C HIS A 210 11.52 -0.09 -11.95
N PRO A 211 12.26 0.92 -12.41
CA PRO A 211 12.05 1.52 -13.72
C PRO A 211 12.21 0.54 -14.90
N LYS A 212 13.09 -0.46 -14.78
CA LYS A 212 13.33 -1.46 -15.84
C LYS A 212 12.21 -2.48 -15.98
N PHE A 213 11.43 -2.71 -14.92
CA PHE A 213 10.37 -3.73 -14.87
C PHE A 213 8.98 -3.11 -15.07
N SER A 214 8.90 -1.79 -15.07
CA SER A 214 7.65 -1.07 -15.08
C SER A 214 6.93 -1.19 -16.41
N LEU A 215 5.64 -1.44 -16.36
CA LEU A 215 4.70 -1.33 -17.48
C LEU A 215 4.73 0.05 -18.15
N MET A 216 5.19 1.08 -17.43
CA MET A 216 5.29 2.44 -17.96
C MET A 216 6.17 2.58 -19.20
N ASN A 217 7.10 1.64 -19.43
CA ASN A 217 7.95 1.67 -20.61
C ASN A 217 7.20 1.37 -21.90
N ASP A 218 6.11 0.61 -21.79
CA ASP A 218 5.31 0.11 -22.91
C ASP A 218 3.87 0.65 -22.88
N LEU A 219 3.58 1.61 -21.98
CA LEU A 219 2.22 2.05 -21.67
C LEU A 219 1.51 2.70 -22.85
N VAL A 220 2.21 3.53 -23.63
CA VAL A 220 1.63 4.21 -24.82
C VAL A 220 1.19 3.18 -25.85
N GLU A 221 2.05 2.19 -26.12
CA GLU A 221 1.74 1.12 -27.07
C GLU A 221 0.60 0.25 -26.58
N LEU A 222 0.60 -0.07 -25.28
CA LEU A 222 -0.49 -0.81 -24.64
C LEU A 222 -1.83 -0.10 -24.80
N ILE A 223 -1.91 1.19 -24.50
CA ILE A 223 -3.16 1.95 -24.60
C ILE A 223 -3.63 2.00 -26.06
N LYS A 224 -2.73 2.27 -27.03
CA LYS A 224 -3.07 2.27 -28.46
C LYS A 224 -3.61 0.91 -28.90
N GLU A 225 -2.94 -0.16 -28.53
CA GLU A 225 -3.37 -1.54 -28.86
C GLU A 225 -4.80 -1.82 -28.35
N LEU A 226 -5.09 -1.43 -27.12
CA LEU A 226 -6.41 -1.63 -26.51
C LEU A 226 -7.49 -0.77 -27.15
N ILE A 227 -7.23 0.53 -27.41
CA ILE A 227 -8.18 1.45 -28.07
C ILE A 227 -8.56 0.94 -29.46
N HIS A 228 -7.58 0.48 -30.22
CA HIS A 228 -7.82 0.08 -31.61
C HIS A 228 -8.45 -1.30 -31.75
N LYS A 229 -8.17 -2.22 -30.84
CA LYS A 229 -8.58 -3.63 -30.98
C LYS A 229 -9.66 -4.08 -30.00
N THR A 230 -10.14 -3.21 -29.13
CA THR A 230 -11.21 -3.54 -28.19
C THR A 230 -12.26 -2.45 -28.11
N ASP A 231 -13.46 -2.80 -27.64
CA ASP A 231 -14.55 -1.86 -27.38
C ASP A 231 -14.72 -1.50 -25.89
N PHE A 232 -13.72 -1.82 -25.08
CA PHE A 232 -13.76 -1.55 -23.64
C PHE A 232 -13.31 -0.13 -23.32
N ASP A 233 -13.89 0.43 -22.27
CA ASP A 233 -13.36 1.63 -21.65
C ASP A 233 -12.05 1.32 -20.93
N ILE A 234 -11.06 2.20 -21.07
CA ILE A 234 -9.72 2.04 -20.50
C ILE A 234 -9.54 3.09 -19.40
N ILE A 235 -9.37 2.63 -18.18
CA ILE A 235 -9.06 3.49 -17.04
C ILE A 235 -7.57 3.39 -16.76
N TYR A 236 -6.83 4.46 -16.96
CA TYR A 236 -5.44 4.55 -16.56
C TYR A 236 -5.32 5.23 -15.20
N ARG A 237 -4.83 4.48 -14.22
CA ARG A 237 -4.59 4.93 -12.86
C ARG A 237 -3.11 4.85 -12.51
N PRO A 238 -2.38 5.95 -12.60
CA PRO A 238 -0.96 5.97 -12.22
C PRO A 238 -0.79 5.74 -10.72
N HIS A 239 0.38 5.23 -10.33
CA HIS A 239 0.73 5.16 -8.92
C HIS A 239 0.68 6.57 -8.28
N PRO A 240 0.13 6.72 -7.07
CA PRO A 240 -0.05 8.04 -6.43
C PRO A 240 1.21 8.91 -6.38
N SER A 241 2.39 8.31 -6.21
CA SER A 241 3.66 9.05 -6.20
C SER A 241 4.09 9.56 -7.58
N ASN A 242 3.50 9.07 -8.66
CA ASN A 242 3.86 9.43 -10.03
C ASN A 242 2.83 10.34 -10.72
N ARG A 243 1.73 10.73 -10.07
CA ARG A 243 0.65 11.54 -10.67
C ARG A 243 1.10 12.85 -11.30
N HIS A 244 2.18 13.42 -10.80
CA HIS A 244 2.77 14.69 -11.26
C HIS A 244 4.07 14.51 -12.04
N ASP A 245 4.43 13.27 -12.39
CA ASP A 245 5.58 12.99 -13.22
C ASP A 245 5.32 13.50 -14.65
N PRO A 246 6.23 14.26 -15.26
CA PRO A 246 6.04 14.80 -16.61
C PRO A 246 5.68 13.74 -17.66
N LYS A 247 6.30 12.55 -17.60
CA LYS A 247 5.99 11.45 -18.52
C LYS A 247 4.56 10.94 -18.38
N ILE A 248 4.07 10.89 -17.14
CA ILE A 248 2.68 10.48 -16.87
C ILE A 248 1.69 11.49 -17.43
N LEU A 249 1.98 12.78 -17.24
CA LEU A 249 1.14 13.86 -17.76
C LEU A 249 1.17 13.90 -19.29
N GLU A 250 2.32 13.68 -19.91
CA GLU A 250 2.44 13.55 -21.37
C GLU A 250 1.60 12.40 -21.92
N ILE A 251 1.65 11.21 -21.29
CA ILE A 251 0.81 10.07 -21.70
C ILE A 251 -0.66 10.39 -21.52
N ARG A 252 -1.07 11.02 -20.41
CA ARG A 252 -2.45 11.49 -20.24
C ARG A 252 -2.88 12.37 -21.39
N ASP A 253 -2.08 13.37 -21.74
CA ASP A 253 -2.41 14.37 -22.75
C ASP A 253 -2.48 13.78 -24.17
N MET A 254 -1.69 12.73 -24.47
CA MET A 254 -1.77 11.99 -25.73
C MET A 254 -3.13 11.32 -25.97
N PHE A 255 -3.82 10.91 -24.91
CA PHE A 255 -5.07 10.15 -25.02
C PHE A 255 -6.30 10.90 -24.49
N LEU A 256 -6.17 12.16 -24.11
CA LEU A 256 -7.24 12.92 -23.46
C LEU A 256 -8.51 13.05 -24.35
N GLU A 257 -8.33 13.12 -25.67
CA GLU A 257 -9.42 13.25 -26.65
C GLU A 257 -10.04 11.88 -27.05
N GLU A 258 -9.47 10.77 -26.59
CA GLU A 258 -9.99 9.44 -26.88
C GLU A 258 -11.21 9.11 -26.02
N LYS A 259 -12.36 8.87 -26.66
CA LYS A 259 -13.65 8.67 -25.99
C LYS A 259 -13.67 7.50 -24.99
N LYS A 260 -12.82 6.49 -25.21
CA LYS A 260 -12.73 5.28 -24.38
C LYS A 260 -11.64 5.38 -23.31
N PHE A 261 -10.90 6.50 -23.21
CA PHE A 261 -9.79 6.66 -22.29
C PHE A 261 -10.15 7.58 -21.11
N TYR A 262 -9.90 7.10 -19.90
CA TYR A 262 -10.16 7.81 -18.65
C TYR A 262 -8.91 7.85 -17.80
N TYR A 263 -8.45 9.04 -17.46
CA TYR A 263 -7.33 9.23 -16.53
C TYR A 263 -7.86 9.39 -15.11
N ASP A 264 -7.55 8.43 -14.23
CA ASP A 264 -8.03 8.42 -12.84
C ASP A 264 -6.92 8.77 -11.85
N THR A 265 -7.16 9.83 -11.08
CA THR A 265 -6.32 10.25 -9.96
C THR A 265 -7.10 10.35 -8.65
N SER A 266 -8.31 9.82 -8.62
CA SER A 266 -9.15 9.82 -7.42
C SER A 266 -8.42 9.20 -6.24
N GLU A 267 -8.70 9.67 -5.05
CA GLU A 267 -8.14 9.10 -3.83
C GLU A 267 -8.85 7.80 -3.45
N ASP A 268 -10.16 7.75 -3.70
CA ASP A 268 -10.98 6.56 -3.54
C ASP A 268 -11.05 5.79 -4.88
N TYR A 269 -10.40 4.66 -4.92
CA TYR A 269 -10.35 3.80 -6.12
C TYR A 269 -11.43 2.70 -6.13
N THR A 270 -12.34 2.66 -5.18
CA THR A 270 -13.37 1.63 -5.10
C THR A 270 -14.29 1.62 -6.31
N GLU A 271 -14.63 2.80 -6.84
CA GLU A 271 -15.47 2.93 -8.02
C GLU A 271 -14.79 2.36 -9.27
N VAL A 272 -13.53 2.75 -9.55
CA VAL A 272 -12.80 2.23 -10.71
C VAL A 272 -12.54 0.73 -10.61
N PHE A 273 -12.31 0.22 -9.39
CA PHE A 273 -12.22 -1.22 -9.17
C PHE A 273 -13.54 -1.92 -9.49
N SER A 274 -14.64 -1.38 -9.03
CA SER A 274 -15.97 -1.99 -9.22
C SER A 274 -16.43 -2.02 -10.68
N LYS A 275 -16.03 -1.02 -11.48
CA LYS A 275 -16.36 -0.93 -12.91
C LYS A 275 -15.50 -1.83 -13.80
N SER A 276 -14.36 -2.31 -13.28
CA SER A 276 -13.38 -3.05 -14.09
C SER A 276 -13.56 -4.55 -13.99
N PHE A 277 -13.57 -5.24 -15.15
CA PHE A 277 -13.62 -6.71 -15.21
C PHE A 277 -12.23 -7.34 -15.13
N CYS A 278 -11.17 -6.59 -15.40
CA CYS A 278 -9.78 -6.99 -15.19
C CYS A 278 -8.89 -5.77 -14.88
N MET A 279 -7.74 -6.04 -14.30
CA MET A 279 -6.67 -5.06 -14.13
C MET A 279 -5.42 -5.52 -14.89
N ILE A 280 -4.80 -4.61 -15.62
CA ILE A 280 -3.46 -4.81 -16.17
C ILE A 280 -2.47 -4.19 -15.20
N ALA A 281 -1.54 -4.98 -14.70
CA ALA A 281 -0.51 -4.55 -13.77
C ALA A 281 0.82 -5.26 -14.07
N ASP A 282 1.90 -4.68 -13.62
CA ASP A 282 3.23 -5.30 -13.66
C ASP A 282 3.49 -6.14 -12.39
N HIS A 283 4.20 -5.59 -11.40
CA HIS A 283 4.53 -6.26 -10.13
C HIS A 283 3.97 -5.51 -8.91
N SER A 284 2.82 -4.88 -9.08
CA SER A 284 2.14 -4.09 -8.03
C SER A 284 1.34 -4.98 -7.07
N ASP A 285 1.51 -4.79 -5.76
CA ASP A 285 0.68 -5.43 -4.72
C ASP A 285 -0.81 -5.07 -4.84
N THR A 286 -1.11 -3.93 -5.47
CA THR A 286 -2.48 -3.50 -5.79
C THR A 286 -3.24 -4.50 -6.66
N ALA A 287 -2.53 -5.32 -7.47
CA ALA A 287 -3.13 -6.37 -8.29
C ALA A 287 -3.87 -7.42 -7.42
N TYR A 288 -3.23 -7.90 -6.36
CA TYR A 288 -3.87 -8.83 -5.42
C TYR A 288 -5.02 -8.18 -4.66
N MET A 289 -4.86 -6.92 -4.26
CA MET A 289 -5.94 -6.14 -3.64
C MET A 289 -7.17 -6.05 -4.57
N PHE A 290 -6.96 -5.69 -5.83
CA PHE A 290 -8.03 -5.63 -6.83
C PHE A 290 -8.72 -6.98 -6.99
N SER A 291 -7.93 -8.04 -7.22
CA SER A 291 -8.47 -9.38 -7.46
C SER A 291 -9.30 -9.89 -6.28
N PHE A 292 -8.78 -9.74 -5.06
CA PHE A 292 -9.48 -10.19 -3.84
C PHE A 292 -10.71 -9.36 -3.50
N LEU A 293 -10.75 -8.07 -3.83
CA LEU A 293 -11.90 -7.20 -3.59
C LEU A 293 -13.02 -7.40 -4.63
N THR A 294 -12.65 -7.64 -5.89
CA THR A 294 -13.59 -7.63 -7.02
C THR A 294 -13.95 -9.01 -7.54
N MET A 295 -13.22 -10.04 -7.14
CA MET A 295 -13.25 -11.40 -7.71
C MET A 295 -12.95 -11.42 -9.21
N CYS A 296 -12.21 -10.42 -9.71
CA CYS A 296 -11.84 -10.30 -11.10
C CYS A 296 -10.35 -10.59 -11.32
N PRO A 297 -9.99 -11.14 -12.50
CA PRO A 297 -8.62 -11.54 -12.79
C PRO A 297 -7.70 -10.37 -13.09
N ILE A 298 -6.41 -10.68 -13.05
CA ILE A 298 -5.32 -9.77 -13.39
C ILE A 298 -4.69 -10.18 -14.72
N VAL A 299 -4.35 -9.22 -15.55
CA VAL A 299 -3.42 -9.38 -16.65
C VAL A 299 -2.05 -8.88 -16.20
N PHE A 300 -1.18 -9.80 -15.81
CA PHE A 300 0.17 -9.49 -15.39
C PHE A 300 1.06 -9.25 -16.60
N TYR A 301 1.39 -8.00 -16.87
CA TYR A 301 2.38 -7.69 -17.89
C TYR A 301 3.79 -7.92 -17.34
N SER A 302 4.51 -8.85 -17.96
CA SER A 302 5.85 -9.26 -17.53
C SER A 302 6.83 -9.03 -18.68
N ASN A 303 7.45 -7.86 -18.74
CA ASN A 303 8.42 -7.55 -19.77
C ASN A 303 9.70 -8.41 -19.66
N LYS A 304 10.51 -8.43 -20.72
CA LYS A 304 11.73 -9.24 -20.78
C LYS A 304 12.69 -8.98 -19.60
N ASN A 305 12.77 -7.74 -19.11
CA ASN A 305 13.64 -7.42 -17.98
C ASN A 305 13.14 -8.05 -16.68
N LEU A 306 11.84 -8.03 -16.43
CA LEU A 306 11.24 -8.67 -15.27
C LEU A 306 11.39 -10.20 -15.35
N GLU A 307 11.16 -10.81 -16.51
CA GLU A 307 11.33 -12.25 -16.70
C GLU A 307 12.80 -12.68 -16.52
N ASN A 308 13.75 -11.92 -17.05
CA ASN A 308 15.18 -12.17 -16.85
C ASN A 308 15.54 -12.08 -15.36
N PHE A 309 15.02 -11.08 -14.66
CA PHE A 309 15.25 -10.88 -13.24
C PHE A 309 14.69 -12.04 -12.40
N ILE A 310 13.44 -12.43 -12.63
CA ILE A 310 12.81 -13.56 -11.92
C ILE A 310 13.59 -14.87 -12.14
N ASN A 311 14.20 -15.03 -13.33
CA ASN A 311 14.93 -16.23 -13.73
C ASN A 311 16.44 -16.18 -13.48
N SER A 312 16.98 -15.05 -13.05
CA SER A 312 18.42 -14.86 -12.82
C SER A 312 18.91 -15.66 -11.61
N LYS A 313 19.88 -16.54 -11.84
CA LYS A 313 20.55 -17.30 -10.78
C LYS A 313 21.41 -16.39 -9.88
N GLU A 314 22.01 -15.34 -10.42
CA GLU A 314 22.86 -14.40 -9.68
C GLU A 314 22.07 -13.58 -8.67
N GLU A 315 20.87 -13.12 -9.04
CA GLU A 315 19.99 -12.38 -8.16
C GLU A 315 19.36 -13.29 -7.10
N GLN A 316 19.09 -14.56 -7.43
CA GLN A 316 18.58 -15.57 -6.50
C GLN A 316 19.57 -15.88 -5.38
N ILE A 317 20.89 -15.85 -5.65
CA ILE A 317 21.93 -16.14 -4.67
C ILE A 317 22.09 -14.99 -3.66
N LYS A 318 21.81 -13.74 -4.08
CA LYS A 318 22.09 -12.55 -3.27
C LYS A 318 21.00 -12.20 -2.26
N SER A 319 19.71 -12.51 -2.52
CA SER A 319 18.67 -12.05 -1.59
C SER A 319 17.34 -12.82 -1.60
N TYR A 320 16.85 -13.30 -2.73
CA TYR A 320 15.53 -13.94 -2.80
C TYR A 320 15.48 -15.04 -3.84
N ASP A 321 14.84 -16.12 -3.49
CA ASP A 321 14.26 -17.01 -4.47
C ASP A 321 12.93 -16.39 -4.97
N TYR A 322 13.03 -15.42 -5.88
CA TYR A 322 11.88 -14.70 -6.43
C TYR A 322 10.85 -15.62 -7.06
N LYS A 323 11.29 -16.74 -7.65
CA LYS A 323 10.39 -17.73 -8.23
C LYS A 323 9.43 -18.30 -7.21
N ASN A 324 9.86 -18.41 -5.96
CA ASN A 324 9.10 -19.00 -4.86
C ASN A 324 8.36 -17.96 -4.00
N LEU A 325 8.41 -16.68 -4.34
CA LEU A 325 7.50 -15.72 -3.71
C LEU A 325 6.06 -16.02 -4.11
N ASN A 326 5.16 -16.03 -3.13
CA ASN A 326 3.74 -16.24 -3.37
C ASN A 326 3.17 -15.29 -4.41
N TYR A 327 3.69 -14.05 -4.45
CA TYR A 327 3.36 -13.08 -5.48
C TYR A 327 3.53 -13.63 -6.89
N PHE A 328 4.66 -14.27 -7.20
CA PHE A 328 4.94 -14.77 -8.56
C PHE A 328 4.31 -16.14 -8.83
N ILE A 329 4.32 -17.06 -7.87
CA ILE A 329 3.78 -18.42 -8.08
C ILE A 329 2.25 -18.49 -8.14
N ASN A 330 1.55 -17.42 -7.74
CA ASN A 330 0.09 -17.38 -7.75
C ASN A 330 -0.49 -16.52 -8.88
N ARG A 331 0.33 -15.92 -9.74
CA ARG A 331 -0.16 -15.03 -10.81
C ARG A 331 -1.11 -15.72 -11.77
N ASP A 332 -0.78 -16.94 -12.17
CA ASP A 332 -1.59 -17.75 -13.09
C ASP A 332 -2.90 -18.27 -12.47
N LYS A 333 -2.98 -18.34 -11.13
CA LYS A 333 -4.19 -18.74 -10.41
C LYS A 333 -5.24 -17.63 -10.35
N ILE A 334 -4.82 -16.36 -10.39
CA ILE A 334 -5.72 -15.20 -10.29
C ILE A 334 -5.77 -14.39 -11.58
N GLY A 335 -5.16 -14.87 -12.66
CA GLY A 335 -5.16 -14.18 -13.93
C GLY A 335 -4.25 -14.81 -14.95
N MET A 336 -3.75 -14.02 -15.88
CA MET A 336 -2.86 -14.47 -16.94
C MET A 336 -1.58 -13.63 -17.00
N ILE A 337 -0.49 -14.26 -17.44
CA ILE A 337 0.79 -13.60 -17.66
C ILE A 337 0.92 -13.28 -19.15
N VAL A 338 1.15 -12.01 -19.47
CA VAL A 338 1.37 -11.53 -20.83
C VAL A 338 2.79 -10.98 -20.94
N ARG A 339 3.55 -11.49 -21.92
CA ARG A 339 4.95 -11.12 -22.17
C ARG A 339 5.13 -10.29 -23.43
N ASP A 340 4.12 -10.33 -24.31
CA ASP A 340 4.12 -9.63 -25.58
C ASP A 340 2.83 -8.80 -25.72
N LEU A 341 2.99 -7.51 -25.99
CA LEU A 341 1.88 -6.57 -26.15
C LEU A 341 0.99 -6.93 -27.34
N SER A 342 1.54 -7.47 -28.43
CA SER A 342 0.78 -7.79 -29.63
C SER A 342 -0.35 -8.82 -29.38
N SER A 343 -0.23 -9.62 -28.32
CA SER A 343 -1.21 -10.63 -27.93
C SER A 343 -2.19 -10.17 -26.84
N ILE A 344 -2.03 -8.96 -26.32
CA ILE A 344 -2.76 -8.54 -25.11
C ILE A 344 -4.25 -8.32 -25.36
N SER A 345 -4.61 -7.72 -26.49
CA SER A 345 -6.01 -7.46 -26.85
C SER A 345 -6.80 -8.75 -27.07
N GLU A 346 -6.25 -9.73 -27.78
CA GLU A 346 -6.87 -11.05 -27.96
C GLU A 346 -7.09 -11.75 -26.61
N LYS A 347 -6.09 -11.73 -25.75
CA LYS A 347 -6.19 -12.32 -24.41
C LYS A 347 -7.24 -11.62 -23.54
N ILE A 348 -7.36 -10.31 -23.63
CA ILE A 348 -8.37 -9.55 -22.88
C ILE A 348 -9.78 -9.85 -23.43
N LEU A 349 -9.97 -9.96 -24.76
CA LEU A 349 -11.24 -10.35 -25.35
C LEU A 349 -11.66 -11.75 -24.85
N THR A 350 -10.73 -12.70 -24.85
CA THR A 350 -10.97 -14.03 -24.29
C THR A 350 -11.28 -13.96 -22.78
N LEU A 351 -10.54 -13.15 -22.04
CA LEU A 351 -10.73 -13.01 -20.61
C LEU A 351 -12.11 -12.42 -20.26
N ASN A 352 -12.61 -11.47 -21.04
CA ASN A 352 -13.93 -10.86 -20.82
C ASN A 352 -15.06 -11.88 -20.82
N THR A 353 -14.96 -12.94 -21.63
CA THR A 353 -15.96 -14.02 -21.66
C THR A 353 -15.82 -14.99 -20.47
N LYS A 354 -14.63 -15.10 -19.87
CA LYS A 354 -14.26 -16.10 -18.87
C LYS A 354 -13.83 -15.56 -17.52
N TYR A 355 -13.90 -14.24 -17.29
CA TYR A 355 -13.34 -13.64 -16.07
C TYR A 355 -13.91 -14.23 -14.78
N LYS A 356 -15.17 -14.68 -14.79
CA LYS A 356 -15.81 -15.32 -13.62
C LYS A 356 -15.23 -16.70 -13.29
N GLU A 357 -14.59 -17.37 -14.24
CA GLU A 357 -13.96 -18.69 -14.02
C GLU A 357 -12.77 -18.61 -13.06
N TYR A 358 -12.18 -17.42 -12.90
CA TYR A 358 -11.10 -17.18 -11.93
C TYR A 358 -11.58 -17.06 -10.48
N SER A 359 -12.87 -16.75 -10.27
CA SER A 359 -13.42 -16.46 -8.93
C SER A 359 -13.16 -17.58 -7.91
N PRO A 360 -13.27 -18.87 -8.21
CA PRO A 360 -12.97 -19.93 -7.24
C PRO A 360 -11.50 -19.93 -6.79
N SER A 361 -10.57 -19.76 -7.72
CA SER A 361 -9.13 -19.71 -7.41
C SER A 361 -8.76 -18.45 -6.63
N ILE A 362 -9.35 -17.32 -7.00
CA ILE A 362 -9.19 -16.05 -6.27
C ILE A 362 -9.72 -16.20 -4.84
N LEU A 363 -10.92 -16.79 -4.67
CA LEU A 363 -11.51 -17.01 -3.36
C LEU A 363 -10.65 -17.95 -2.50
N LYS A 364 -10.09 -19.00 -3.09
CA LYS A 364 -9.18 -19.92 -2.41
C LYS A 364 -7.95 -19.18 -1.86
N LEU A 365 -7.26 -18.41 -2.69
CA LEU A 365 -6.09 -17.64 -2.23
C LEU A 365 -6.45 -16.58 -1.19
N ARG A 366 -7.58 -15.89 -1.38
CA ARG A 366 -8.09 -14.93 -0.42
C ARG A 366 -8.36 -15.57 0.95
N SER A 367 -8.88 -16.80 0.98
CA SER A 367 -9.19 -17.52 2.22
C SER A 367 -7.95 -17.90 3.05
N GLU A 368 -6.75 -17.85 2.47
CA GLU A 368 -5.49 -18.02 3.18
C GLU A 368 -5.18 -16.85 4.15
N ILE A 369 -5.86 -15.71 4.00
CA ILE A 369 -5.77 -14.55 4.90
C ILE A 369 -6.84 -14.70 5.96
N LYS A 370 -6.47 -15.26 7.11
CA LYS A 370 -7.36 -15.79 8.14
C LYS A 370 -8.38 -14.80 8.71
N TYR A 371 -8.03 -13.53 8.84
CA TYR A 371 -8.84 -12.53 9.53
C TYR A 371 -9.47 -11.50 8.59
N LEU A 372 -9.52 -11.73 7.26
CA LEU A 372 -10.28 -10.85 6.36
C LEU A 372 -11.76 -10.85 6.74
N GLY A 373 -12.35 -9.66 6.78
CA GLY A 373 -13.69 -9.40 7.26
C GLY A 373 -13.80 -9.20 8.78
N ARG A 374 -12.74 -9.51 9.56
CA ARG A 374 -12.66 -9.34 11.02
C ARG A 374 -11.34 -8.74 11.50
N SER A 375 -10.64 -8.06 10.60
CA SER A 375 -9.30 -7.50 10.92
C SER A 375 -9.37 -6.40 11.97
N LYS A 376 -10.48 -5.62 12.01
CA LYS A 376 -10.71 -4.58 13.02
C LYS A 376 -10.80 -5.20 14.41
N GLU A 377 -11.63 -6.22 14.59
CA GLU A 377 -11.80 -6.93 15.86
C GLU A 377 -10.48 -7.57 16.32
N LYS A 378 -9.76 -8.17 15.37
CA LYS A 378 -8.46 -8.78 15.69
C LYS A 378 -7.37 -7.74 16.03
N PHE A 379 -7.39 -6.59 15.37
CA PHE A 379 -6.54 -5.46 15.74
C PHE A 379 -6.81 -4.99 17.17
N GLU A 380 -8.08 -4.82 17.54
CA GLU A 380 -8.49 -4.42 18.89
C GLU A 380 -8.04 -5.42 19.96
N GLU A 381 -8.26 -6.71 19.71
CA GLU A 381 -7.80 -7.78 20.60
C GLU A 381 -6.29 -7.73 20.86
N GLU A 382 -5.49 -7.60 19.79
CA GLU A 382 -4.04 -7.60 19.91
C GLU A 382 -3.50 -6.28 20.53
N VAL A 383 -4.14 -5.13 20.26
CA VAL A 383 -3.79 -3.86 20.92
C VAL A 383 -4.08 -3.91 22.41
N LYS A 384 -5.22 -4.46 22.82
CA LYS A 384 -5.58 -4.62 24.25
C LYS A 384 -4.60 -5.52 25.02
N LYS A 385 -3.98 -6.50 24.37
CA LYS A 385 -2.92 -7.35 24.98
C LYS A 385 -1.59 -6.62 25.16
N ILE A 386 -1.36 -5.54 24.41
CA ILE A 386 -0.13 -4.76 24.44
C ILE A 386 -0.21 -3.65 25.52
N LEU A 387 -1.40 -3.19 25.84
CA LEU A 387 -1.68 -2.17 26.87
C LEU A 387 -1.56 -2.71 28.29
#